data_9edee819120cad41f19b087b8f062507
#
_entry.id   9edee819120cad41f19b087b8f062507
#
_cell.length_a   1.000
_cell.length_b   1.000
_cell.length_c   1.000
_cell.angle_alpha   90.00
_cell.angle_beta   90.00
_cell.angle_gamma   90.00
#
_symmetry.space_group_name_H-M   'P 1'
#
loop_
_entity.id
_entity.type
_entity.pdbx_description
1 polymer ?
#
loop_
_entity_poly.entity_id
_entity_poly.type
_entity_poly.pdbx_seq_one_letter_code
_entity_poly.pdbx_strand_id
1 'polypeptide(L)'
;FKSHKVSCNTATPKYIFTSSKTTGQIASSHYVHDIDLYIKSFEKGFEFFYGKIEGYVLLALLPSYMEQENSSLIYMANHLIQKTKHPESDFYLENWNTLLSTLNRLEKQGQKTILLGVTYALLNGAEKQKIRLKHTLIMETGGMKGMRKEWVRSALHEKLQERYGVQNIHSEYGMTELLSQAYSKGNGRFYCPPWMRVTTRSAEDPF
;
A
#
# COMPACT_ATOMS: atom_id res chain seq x y z
N PHE A 1 9.09 5.23 -19.11
CA PHE A 1 7.75 4.75 -18.73
C PHE A 1 6.61 5.71 -19.10
N LYS A 2 6.79 7.02 -19.03
CA LYS A 2 5.74 8.00 -19.42
C LYS A 2 5.71 8.27 -20.93
N SER A 3 6.88 8.39 -21.56
CA SER A 3 7.03 8.79 -22.97
C SER A 3 7.43 7.65 -23.90
N HIS A 4 7.99 6.58 -23.36
CA HIS A 4 8.50 5.46 -24.16
C HIS A 4 8.05 4.13 -23.56
N LYS A 5 7.73 3.18 -24.44
CA LYS A 5 7.51 1.79 -24.05
C LYS A 5 8.85 1.18 -23.63
N VAL A 6 8.97 0.80 -22.37
CA VAL A 6 10.10 0.05 -21.83
C VAL A 6 9.65 -1.40 -21.64
N SER A 7 10.33 -2.33 -22.30
CA SER A 7 9.99 -3.75 -22.27
C SER A 7 11.26 -4.58 -22.31
N CYS A 8 11.31 -5.65 -21.54
CA CYS A 8 12.46 -6.56 -21.49
C CYS A 8 12.48 -7.58 -22.65
N ASN A 9 11.40 -7.69 -23.41
CA ASN A 9 11.34 -8.54 -24.61
C ASN A 9 10.29 -8.02 -25.61
N THR A 10 10.19 -8.67 -26.77
CA THR A 10 9.28 -8.31 -27.87
C THR A 10 7.91 -8.99 -27.77
N ALA A 11 7.73 -9.94 -26.84
CA ALA A 11 6.47 -10.65 -26.66
C ALA A 11 5.36 -9.71 -26.17
N THR A 12 4.11 -10.08 -26.35
CA THR A 12 2.98 -9.34 -25.81
C THR A 12 2.99 -9.42 -24.28
N PRO A 13 2.95 -8.29 -23.55
CA PRO A 13 2.90 -8.31 -22.10
C PRO A 13 1.59 -8.94 -21.62
N LYS A 14 1.64 -9.71 -20.54
CA LYS A 14 0.44 -10.29 -19.93
C LYS A 14 -0.35 -9.28 -19.13
N TYR A 15 0.33 -8.29 -18.54
CA TYR A 15 -0.26 -7.23 -17.73
C TYR A 15 0.35 -5.88 -18.07
N ILE A 16 -0.44 -4.83 -17.96
CA ILE A 16 0.00 -3.45 -18.09
C ILE A 16 -0.49 -2.70 -16.87
N PHE A 17 0.42 -2.39 -15.95
CA PHE A 17 0.08 -1.52 -14.84
C PHE A 17 0.22 -0.06 -15.25
N THR A 18 -0.71 0.77 -14.76
CA THR A 18 -0.72 2.21 -15.04
C THR A 18 -0.73 3.00 -13.73
N SER A 19 0.03 4.10 -13.69
CA SER A 19 0.02 4.99 -12.54
C SER A 19 -1.29 5.79 -12.49
N SER A 20 -1.73 6.15 -11.27
CA SER A 20 -2.85 7.07 -11.10
C SER A 20 -2.53 8.42 -11.79
N LYS A 21 -3.47 8.93 -12.59
CA LYS A 21 -3.34 10.24 -13.20
C LYS A 21 -3.54 11.31 -12.13
N THR A 22 -2.51 12.10 -11.82
CA THR A 22 -2.72 13.42 -11.25
C THR A 22 -3.13 14.35 -12.37
N THR A 23 -4.07 15.27 -12.12
CA THR A 23 -4.67 16.16 -13.12
C THR A 23 -3.59 16.79 -14.03
N GLY A 24 -3.68 16.51 -15.34
CA GLY A 24 -2.77 17.07 -16.35
C GLY A 24 -1.47 16.30 -16.60
N GLN A 25 -1.21 15.16 -15.93
CA GLN A 25 0.00 14.36 -16.16
C GLN A 25 -0.30 13.11 -17.00
N ILE A 26 0.67 12.72 -17.86
CA ILE A 26 0.65 11.46 -18.58
C ILE A 26 0.92 10.33 -17.59
N ALA A 27 0.04 9.32 -17.55
CA ALA A 27 0.25 8.13 -16.75
C ALA A 27 1.47 7.35 -17.25
N SER A 28 2.26 6.82 -16.31
CA SER A 28 3.28 5.84 -16.67
C SER A 28 2.64 4.47 -16.89
N SER A 29 3.23 3.68 -17.80
CA SER A 29 2.80 2.32 -18.07
C SER A 29 3.96 1.36 -17.88
N HIS A 30 3.72 0.30 -17.12
CA HIS A 30 4.69 -0.78 -16.88
C HIS A 30 4.17 -2.06 -17.53
N TYR A 31 4.92 -2.55 -18.50
CA TYR A 31 4.61 -3.74 -19.29
C TYR A 31 5.20 -4.98 -18.60
N VAL A 32 4.36 -5.78 -17.96
CA VAL A 32 4.77 -6.95 -17.18
C VAL A 32 4.55 -8.23 -18.00
N HIS A 33 5.61 -8.93 -18.33
CA HIS A 33 5.57 -10.18 -19.11
C HIS A 33 5.38 -11.39 -18.21
N ASP A 34 5.91 -11.35 -16.98
CA ASP A 34 5.80 -12.41 -15.98
C ASP A 34 5.20 -11.84 -14.70
N ILE A 35 3.90 -12.06 -14.52
CA ILE A 35 3.18 -11.60 -13.32
C ILE A 35 3.57 -12.41 -12.08
N ASP A 36 3.98 -13.68 -12.25
CA ASP A 36 4.38 -14.54 -11.14
C ASP A 36 5.64 -14.00 -10.45
N LEU A 37 6.51 -13.31 -11.20
CA LEU A 37 7.65 -12.63 -10.62
C LEU A 37 7.20 -11.51 -9.66
N TYR A 38 6.20 -10.72 -10.04
CA TYR A 38 5.65 -9.68 -9.18
C TYR A 38 4.97 -10.28 -7.95
N ILE A 39 4.16 -11.33 -8.14
CA ILE A 39 3.49 -12.04 -7.05
C ILE A 39 4.53 -12.56 -6.04
N LYS A 40 5.53 -13.30 -6.50
CA LYS A 40 6.60 -13.81 -5.64
C LYS A 40 7.33 -12.70 -4.90
N SER A 41 7.60 -11.57 -5.58
CA SER A 41 8.31 -10.44 -5.00
C SER A 41 7.55 -9.81 -3.83
N PHE A 42 6.27 -9.44 -4.02
CA PHE A 42 5.52 -8.80 -2.94
C PHE A 42 5.14 -9.79 -1.83
N GLU A 43 4.84 -11.05 -2.13
CA GLU A 43 4.59 -12.07 -1.09
C GLU A 43 5.83 -12.28 -0.21
N LYS A 44 6.99 -12.51 -0.83
CA LYS A 44 8.24 -12.69 -0.10
C LYS A 44 8.69 -11.42 0.61
N GLY A 45 8.46 -10.25 0.01
CA GLY A 45 8.71 -8.96 0.64
C GLY A 45 7.87 -8.78 1.90
N PHE A 46 6.57 -9.02 1.80
CA PHE A 46 5.69 -8.98 2.97
C PHE A 46 6.12 -10.00 4.04
N GLU A 47 6.35 -11.25 3.65
CA GLU A 47 6.80 -12.33 4.57
C GLU A 47 8.10 -11.97 5.29
N PHE A 48 9.05 -11.37 4.59
CA PHE A 48 10.34 -10.95 5.14
C PHE A 48 10.20 -9.92 6.27
N PHE A 49 9.28 -8.97 6.12
CA PHE A 49 9.10 -7.88 7.09
C PHE A 49 8.07 -8.19 8.18
N TYR A 50 7.01 -8.96 7.88
CA TYR A 50 5.83 -9.12 8.74
C TYR A 50 5.50 -10.58 9.07
N GLY A 51 6.16 -11.53 8.43
CA GLY A 51 5.80 -12.94 8.51
C GLY A 51 4.66 -13.30 7.55
N LYS A 52 4.09 -14.49 7.73
CA LYS A 52 3.06 -15.00 6.83
C LYS A 52 1.76 -14.20 6.91
N ILE A 53 1.24 -13.82 5.76
CA ILE A 53 0.01 -13.02 5.64
C ILE A 53 -1.23 -13.75 6.16
N GLU A 54 -1.24 -15.08 6.10
CA GLU A 54 -2.33 -15.93 6.59
C GLU A 54 -2.58 -15.79 8.11
N GLY A 55 -1.62 -15.20 8.84
CA GLY A 55 -1.79 -14.86 10.26
C GLY A 55 -2.51 -13.53 10.53
N TYR A 56 -2.88 -12.80 9.48
CA TYR A 56 -3.48 -11.48 9.57
C TYR A 56 -4.87 -11.43 8.96
N VAL A 57 -5.66 -10.44 9.41
CA VAL A 57 -6.78 -9.89 8.65
C VAL A 57 -6.28 -8.63 7.94
N LEU A 58 -6.54 -8.50 6.65
CA LEU A 58 -6.14 -7.33 5.85
C LEU A 58 -7.37 -6.50 5.48
N LEU A 59 -7.49 -5.33 6.09
CA LEU A 59 -8.55 -4.36 5.80
C LEU A 59 -7.96 -3.24 4.94
N ALA A 60 -8.44 -3.08 3.71
CA ALA A 60 -7.87 -2.13 2.77
C ALA A 60 -8.74 -0.88 2.60
N LEU A 61 -8.24 0.28 3.04
CA LEU A 61 -8.77 1.61 2.70
C LEU A 61 -8.20 2.06 1.35
N LEU A 62 -8.47 1.28 0.32
CA LEU A 62 -8.06 1.47 -1.07
C LEU A 62 -9.28 1.35 -1.96
N PRO A 63 -9.29 1.96 -3.17
CA PRO A 63 -10.29 1.65 -4.19
C PRO A 63 -10.36 0.14 -4.44
N SER A 64 -11.54 -0.37 -4.78
CA SER A 64 -11.69 -1.80 -5.07
C SER A 64 -10.94 -2.19 -6.36
N TYR A 65 -10.68 -3.49 -6.52
CA TYR A 65 -10.06 -4.02 -7.73
C TYR A 65 -10.87 -3.67 -8.99
N MET A 66 -12.19 -3.71 -8.92
CA MET A 66 -13.09 -3.38 -10.03
C MET A 66 -12.97 -1.92 -10.48
N GLU A 67 -12.59 -1.00 -9.57
CA GLU A 67 -12.45 0.41 -9.88
C GLU A 67 -11.08 0.77 -10.48
N GLN A 68 -10.03 0.00 -10.15
CA GLN A 68 -8.65 0.27 -10.58
C GLN A 68 -7.86 -1.00 -10.89
N GLU A 69 -8.37 -1.84 -11.77
CA GLU A 69 -7.75 -3.13 -12.10
C GLU A 69 -6.31 -3.03 -12.65
N ASN A 70 -5.95 -1.89 -13.26
CA ASN A 70 -4.61 -1.64 -13.79
C ASN A 70 -3.62 -1.07 -12.75
N SER A 71 -3.99 -0.97 -11.49
CA SER A 71 -3.10 -0.52 -10.42
C SER A 71 -2.31 -1.68 -9.83
N SER A 72 -0.97 -1.60 -9.87
CA SER A 72 -0.11 -2.62 -9.24
C SER A 72 -0.34 -2.72 -7.72
N LEU A 73 -0.59 -1.60 -7.05
CA LEU A 73 -0.93 -1.57 -5.62
C LEU A 73 -2.24 -2.34 -5.33
N ILE A 74 -3.28 -2.08 -6.12
CA ILE A 74 -4.57 -2.76 -5.94
C ILE A 74 -4.46 -4.25 -6.27
N TYR A 75 -3.72 -4.59 -7.31
CA TYR A 75 -3.41 -5.98 -7.64
C TYR A 75 -2.75 -6.72 -6.46
N MET A 76 -1.71 -6.12 -5.89
CA MET A 76 -1.02 -6.66 -4.70
C MET A 76 -1.96 -6.78 -3.51
N ALA A 77 -2.71 -5.73 -3.17
CA ALA A 77 -3.64 -5.72 -2.05
C ALA A 77 -4.72 -6.81 -2.20
N ASN A 78 -5.33 -6.92 -3.38
CA ASN A 78 -6.33 -7.96 -3.67
C ASN A 78 -5.76 -9.36 -3.52
N HIS A 79 -4.57 -9.61 -4.04
CA HIS A 79 -3.89 -10.90 -3.89
C HIS A 79 -3.62 -11.24 -2.43
N LEU A 80 -3.11 -10.28 -1.65
CA LEU A 80 -2.84 -10.48 -0.22
C LEU A 80 -4.14 -10.69 0.58
N ILE A 81 -5.22 -9.96 0.28
CA ILE A 81 -6.56 -10.17 0.86
C ILE A 81 -7.01 -11.60 0.65
N GLN A 82 -6.98 -12.09 -0.58
CA GLN A 82 -7.37 -13.48 -0.90
C GLN A 82 -6.50 -14.51 -0.17
N LYS A 83 -5.20 -14.22 -0.06
CA LYS A 83 -4.24 -15.11 0.59
C LYS A 83 -4.41 -15.18 2.10
N THR A 84 -4.95 -14.17 2.77
CA THR A 84 -5.30 -14.27 4.20
C THR A 84 -6.32 -15.36 4.49
N LYS A 85 -7.21 -15.68 3.53
CA LYS A 85 -8.36 -16.58 3.67
C LYS A 85 -9.32 -16.20 4.80
N HIS A 86 -9.21 -14.96 5.30
CA HIS A 86 -10.07 -14.48 6.38
C HIS A 86 -11.30 -13.79 5.79
N PRO A 87 -12.53 -14.11 6.20
CA PRO A 87 -13.76 -13.62 5.57
C PRO A 87 -13.95 -12.10 5.68
N GLU A 88 -13.22 -11.44 6.57
CA GLU A 88 -13.28 -9.99 6.78
C GLU A 88 -12.16 -9.24 6.10
N SER A 89 -11.21 -9.94 5.47
CA SER A 89 -10.21 -9.29 4.64
C SER A 89 -10.86 -8.81 3.35
N ASP A 90 -10.93 -7.48 3.16
CA ASP A 90 -11.62 -6.87 2.03
C ASP A 90 -11.25 -5.39 1.86
N PHE A 91 -11.80 -4.76 0.81
CA PHE A 91 -11.73 -3.33 0.53
C PHE A 91 -12.86 -2.57 1.25
N TYR A 92 -12.53 -1.49 1.95
CA TYR A 92 -13.45 -0.74 2.82
C TYR A 92 -13.52 0.76 2.54
N LEU A 93 -12.94 1.25 1.42
CA LEU A 93 -12.83 2.70 1.18
C LEU A 93 -14.17 3.42 1.30
N GLU A 94 -15.21 2.86 0.70
CA GLU A 94 -16.55 3.45 0.65
C GLU A 94 -17.42 3.12 1.89
N ASN A 95 -16.93 2.29 2.80
CA ASN A 95 -17.75 1.76 3.89
C ASN A 95 -17.11 1.89 5.28
N TRP A 96 -16.89 3.14 5.69
CA TRP A 96 -16.26 3.45 6.98
C TRP A 96 -16.97 2.83 8.19
N ASN A 97 -18.31 2.83 8.23
CA ASN A 97 -19.05 2.29 9.36
C ASN A 97 -18.85 0.78 9.51
N THR A 98 -18.87 0.05 8.40
CA THR A 98 -18.56 -1.38 8.38
C THR A 98 -17.12 -1.63 8.80
N LEU A 99 -16.15 -0.87 8.28
CA LEU A 99 -14.75 -0.97 8.70
C LEU A 99 -14.60 -0.78 10.20
N LEU A 100 -15.22 0.25 10.76
CA LEU A 100 -15.12 0.56 12.20
C LEU A 100 -15.71 -0.55 13.07
N SER A 101 -16.87 -1.12 12.69
CA SER A 101 -17.48 -2.23 13.40
C SER A 101 -16.61 -3.49 13.33
N THR A 102 -16.03 -3.77 12.17
CA THR A 102 -15.10 -4.88 11.94
C THR A 102 -13.82 -4.71 12.78
N LEU A 103 -13.18 -3.53 12.75
CA LEU A 103 -12.01 -3.24 13.56
C LEU A 103 -12.29 -3.44 15.06
N ASN A 104 -13.39 -2.90 15.56
CA ASN A 104 -13.75 -3.05 16.98
C ASN A 104 -13.96 -4.51 17.40
N ARG A 105 -14.51 -5.33 16.52
CA ARG A 105 -14.71 -6.76 16.78
C ARG A 105 -13.38 -7.52 16.76
N LEU A 106 -12.54 -7.29 15.75
CA LEU A 106 -11.22 -7.91 15.64
C LEU A 106 -10.30 -7.53 16.81
N GLU A 107 -10.32 -6.27 17.24
CA GLU A 107 -9.59 -5.81 18.43
C GLU A 107 -10.03 -6.53 19.70
N LYS A 108 -11.35 -6.73 19.92
CA LYS A 108 -11.88 -7.49 21.07
C LYS A 108 -11.46 -8.96 21.04
N GLN A 109 -11.28 -9.53 19.86
CA GLN A 109 -10.83 -10.91 19.67
C GLN A 109 -9.31 -11.07 19.78
N GLY A 110 -8.55 -9.97 19.86
CA GLY A 110 -7.09 -10.00 19.83
C GLY A 110 -6.53 -10.43 18.48
N GLN A 111 -7.30 -10.28 17.39
CA GLN A 111 -6.93 -10.73 16.05
C GLN A 111 -5.89 -9.79 15.45
N LYS A 112 -4.75 -10.33 15.02
CA LYS A 112 -3.74 -9.58 14.29
C LYS A 112 -4.34 -9.03 12.99
N THR A 113 -4.37 -7.73 12.87
CA THR A 113 -5.01 -7.03 11.75
C THR A 113 -4.03 -6.03 11.12
N ILE A 114 -4.13 -5.83 9.83
CA ILE A 114 -3.46 -4.74 9.11
C ILE A 114 -4.55 -3.86 8.51
N LEU A 115 -4.53 -2.58 8.83
CA LEU A 115 -5.29 -1.55 8.13
C LEU A 115 -4.34 -0.86 7.13
N LEU A 116 -4.41 -1.30 5.88
CA LEU A 116 -3.65 -0.73 4.76
C LEU A 116 -4.49 0.36 4.09
N GLY A 117 -3.96 1.57 3.97
CA GLY A 117 -4.73 2.63 3.34
C GLY A 117 -3.89 3.68 2.64
N VAL A 118 -4.48 4.30 1.62
CA VAL A 118 -3.92 5.54 1.07
C VAL A 118 -3.99 6.63 2.14
N THR A 119 -2.97 7.48 2.17
CA THR A 119 -2.76 8.47 3.23
C THR A 119 -4.00 9.33 3.50
N TYR A 120 -4.67 9.84 2.44
CA TYR A 120 -5.85 10.67 2.61
C TYR A 120 -7.03 9.91 3.23
N ALA A 121 -7.19 8.63 2.92
CA ALA A 121 -8.29 7.82 3.44
C ALA A 121 -8.10 7.49 4.92
N LEU A 122 -6.86 7.17 5.32
CA LEU A 122 -6.51 7.01 6.73
C LEU A 122 -6.75 8.29 7.54
N LEU A 123 -6.37 9.46 7.00
CA LEU A 123 -6.65 10.75 7.64
C LEU A 123 -8.16 11.03 7.75
N ASN A 124 -8.91 10.79 6.69
CA ASN A 124 -10.38 10.96 6.70
C ASN A 124 -11.03 10.11 7.80
N GLY A 125 -10.59 8.86 7.92
CA GLY A 125 -11.05 7.98 9.00
C GLY A 125 -10.65 8.48 10.38
N ALA A 126 -9.40 8.87 10.54
CA ALA A 126 -8.87 9.43 11.78
C ALA A 126 -9.61 10.69 12.26
N GLU A 127 -10.06 11.54 11.34
CA GLU A 127 -10.84 12.74 11.66
C GLU A 127 -12.27 12.43 12.09
N LYS A 128 -12.89 11.39 11.51
CA LYS A 128 -14.26 10.99 11.87
C LYS A 128 -14.35 10.50 13.31
N GLN A 129 -13.39 9.68 13.75
CA GLN A 129 -13.43 9.09 15.06
C GLN A 129 -12.03 8.78 15.61
N LYS A 130 -11.81 9.06 16.91
CA LYS A 130 -10.64 8.58 17.62
C LYS A 130 -10.91 7.15 18.12
N ILE A 131 -9.99 6.24 17.80
CA ILE A 131 -10.06 4.82 18.23
C ILE A 131 -8.75 4.43 18.89
N ARG A 132 -8.74 3.32 19.61
CA ARG A 132 -7.53 2.76 20.22
C ARG A 132 -7.33 1.33 19.75
N LEU A 133 -6.27 1.13 19.01
CA LEU A 133 -5.93 -0.15 18.41
C LEU A 133 -4.71 -0.73 19.12
N LYS A 134 -4.77 -2.01 19.47
CA LYS A 134 -3.67 -2.77 20.12
C LYS A 134 -3.18 -3.92 19.26
N HIS A 135 -4.09 -4.52 18.49
CA HIS A 135 -3.84 -5.70 17.65
C HIS A 135 -3.81 -5.36 16.15
N THR A 136 -4.07 -4.09 15.81
CA THR A 136 -4.07 -3.60 14.43
C THR A 136 -2.84 -2.75 14.14
N LEU A 137 -2.13 -3.11 13.09
CA LEU A 137 -1.05 -2.36 12.49
C LEU A 137 -1.63 -1.40 11.44
N ILE A 138 -1.31 -0.11 11.55
CA ILE A 138 -1.67 0.88 10.53
C ILE A 138 -0.54 0.98 9.52
N MET A 139 -0.85 0.78 8.25
CA MET A 139 0.11 0.87 7.14
C MET A 139 -0.39 1.87 6.10
N GLU A 140 0.32 2.99 5.97
CA GLU A 140 0.02 3.98 4.95
C GLU A 140 0.77 3.67 3.65
N THR A 141 0.17 4.02 2.51
CA THR A 141 0.77 3.92 1.20
C THR A 141 0.33 5.09 0.31
N GLY A 142 1.14 5.48 -0.65
CA GLY A 142 0.75 6.26 -1.81
C GLY A 142 0.49 7.76 -1.66
N GLY A 143 0.57 8.42 -0.54
CA GLY A 143 0.44 9.88 -0.39
C GLY A 143 -0.99 10.43 -0.55
N MET A 144 -1.12 11.77 -0.68
CA MET A 144 -2.43 12.48 -0.68
C MET A 144 -3.17 12.41 -2.02
N LYS A 145 -2.49 12.02 -3.09
CA LYS A 145 -3.06 11.87 -4.46
C LYS A 145 -3.86 13.11 -4.95
N GLY A 146 -3.46 14.31 -4.54
CA GLY A 146 -4.18 15.55 -4.88
C GLY A 146 -5.52 15.76 -4.16
N MET A 147 -5.97 14.81 -3.32
CA MET A 147 -7.23 14.91 -2.57
C MET A 147 -7.15 15.85 -1.37
N ARG A 148 -5.93 16.10 -0.88
CA ARG A 148 -5.64 17.00 0.24
C ARG A 148 -4.27 17.67 0.03
N LYS A 149 -4.02 18.75 0.78
CA LYS A 149 -2.70 19.36 0.89
C LYS A 149 -1.69 18.34 1.44
N GLU A 150 -0.52 18.29 0.85
CA GLU A 150 0.56 17.42 1.34
C GLU A 150 0.99 17.81 2.77
N TRP A 151 1.19 16.81 3.59
CA TRP A 151 1.69 16.95 4.95
C TRP A 151 3.14 16.48 5.03
N VAL A 152 3.91 17.11 5.90
CA VAL A 152 5.21 16.55 6.30
C VAL A 152 4.95 15.22 7.01
N ARG A 153 5.70 14.19 6.63
CA ARG A 153 5.47 12.80 7.11
C ARG A 153 5.43 12.68 8.63
N SER A 154 6.30 13.40 9.36
CA SER A 154 6.30 13.39 10.82
C SER A 154 4.96 13.85 11.40
N ALA A 155 4.46 15.00 10.97
CA ALA A 155 3.19 15.55 11.44
C ALA A 155 2.00 14.65 11.07
N LEU A 156 2.05 14.04 9.87
CA LEU A 156 1.06 13.04 9.46
C LEU A 156 1.05 11.84 10.41
N HIS A 157 2.22 11.25 10.67
CA HIS A 157 2.34 10.07 11.52
C HIS A 157 1.92 10.39 12.96
N GLU A 158 2.32 11.53 13.53
CA GLU A 158 1.86 11.97 14.85
C GLU A 158 0.34 12.05 14.92
N LYS A 159 -0.30 12.63 13.90
CA LYS A 159 -1.76 12.72 13.83
C LYS A 159 -2.43 11.35 13.77
N LEU A 160 -1.93 10.45 12.93
CA LEU A 160 -2.46 9.09 12.82
C LEU A 160 -2.24 8.28 14.11
N GLN A 161 -1.05 8.39 14.72
CA GLN A 161 -0.73 7.76 16.01
C GLN A 161 -1.71 8.20 17.13
N GLU A 162 -1.92 9.53 17.24
CA GLU A 162 -2.86 10.08 18.22
C GLU A 162 -4.28 9.55 18.03
N ARG A 163 -4.74 9.50 16.77
CA ARG A 163 -6.13 9.20 16.44
C ARG A 163 -6.44 7.71 16.44
N TYR A 164 -5.50 6.86 16.00
CA TYR A 164 -5.63 5.41 16.03
C TYR A 164 -5.14 4.77 17.34
N GLY A 165 -4.46 5.54 18.18
CA GLY A 165 -3.95 5.07 19.46
C GLY A 165 -2.84 4.02 19.33
N VAL A 166 -2.04 4.09 18.25
CA VAL A 166 -0.93 3.19 17.97
C VAL A 166 0.42 3.88 18.19
N GLN A 167 1.46 3.09 18.49
CA GLN A 167 2.80 3.65 18.72
C GLN A 167 3.51 4.02 17.41
N ASN A 168 3.31 3.24 16.35
CA ASN A 168 3.99 3.43 15.07
C ASN A 168 2.98 3.40 13.92
N ILE A 169 3.24 4.23 12.91
CA ILE A 169 2.62 4.13 11.61
C ILE A 169 3.63 3.48 10.68
N HIS A 170 3.26 2.36 10.11
CA HIS A 170 4.04 1.69 9.08
C HIS A 170 3.76 2.32 7.72
N SER A 171 4.70 2.17 6.80
CA SER A 171 4.54 2.67 5.43
C SER A 171 4.96 1.59 4.44
N GLU A 172 4.20 1.43 3.39
CA GLU A 172 4.57 0.69 2.20
C GLU A 172 5.03 1.67 1.13
N TYR A 173 6.13 1.37 0.46
CA TYR A 173 6.62 2.11 -0.68
C TYR A 173 6.67 1.19 -1.90
N GLY A 174 5.92 1.55 -2.92
CA GLY A 174 5.94 0.95 -4.24
C GLY A 174 5.74 1.99 -5.32
N MET A 175 6.01 1.62 -6.54
CA MET A 175 5.74 2.40 -7.75
C MET A 175 5.15 1.47 -8.80
N THR A 176 4.38 2.03 -9.73
CA THR A 176 3.86 1.28 -10.88
C THR A 176 4.98 0.58 -11.66
N GLU A 177 6.14 1.23 -11.74
CA GLU A 177 7.31 0.78 -12.48
C GLU A 177 8.19 -0.22 -11.72
N LEU A 178 7.89 -0.49 -10.43
CA LEU A 178 8.63 -1.42 -9.60
C LEU A 178 7.89 -2.74 -9.43
N LEU A 179 8.63 -3.84 -9.53
CA LEU A 179 8.14 -5.18 -9.16
C LEU A 179 8.55 -5.57 -7.74
N SER A 180 8.71 -4.61 -6.85
CA SER A 180 9.06 -4.84 -5.45
C SER A 180 8.59 -3.69 -4.56
N GLN A 181 8.52 -3.92 -3.24
CA GLN A 181 8.14 -2.94 -2.24
C GLN A 181 9.23 -2.79 -1.18
N ALA A 182 9.36 -1.57 -0.66
CA ALA A 182 10.10 -1.32 0.57
C ALA A 182 9.12 -0.97 1.70
N TYR A 183 9.49 -1.28 2.93
CA TYR A 183 8.64 -1.08 4.09
C TYR A 183 9.34 -0.26 5.18
N SER A 184 8.56 0.62 5.83
CA SER A 184 8.94 1.31 7.06
C SER A 184 8.08 0.81 8.22
N LYS A 185 8.72 0.45 9.33
CA LYS A 185 8.02 0.09 10.59
C LYS A 185 7.86 1.27 11.55
N GLY A 186 8.11 2.48 11.05
CA GLY A 186 8.07 3.73 11.80
C GLY A 186 9.29 4.60 11.54
N ASN A 187 9.29 5.82 12.09
CA ASN A 187 10.39 6.79 12.00
C ASN A 187 10.82 7.20 10.57
N GLY A 188 10.00 6.94 9.56
CA GLY A 188 10.24 7.32 8.17
C GLY A 188 11.39 6.61 7.48
N ARG A 189 12.00 5.58 8.10
CA ARG A 189 13.05 4.76 7.49
C ARG A 189 12.44 3.59 6.74
N PHE A 190 12.77 3.51 5.44
CA PHE A 190 12.39 2.38 4.59
C PHE A 190 13.53 1.37 4.48
N TYR A 191 13.15 0.10 4.49
CA TYR A 191 14.04 -1.03 4.30
C TYR A 191 13.62 -1.79 3.05
N CYS A 192 14.60 -2.10 2.20
CA CYS A 192 14.40 -2.88 1.00
C CYS A 192 14.56 -4.38 1.30
N PRO A 193 13.80 -5.27 0.65
CA PRO A 193 14.12 -6.70 0.67
C PRO A 193 15.44 -6.95 -0.09
N PRO A 194 16.08 -8.12 0.10
CA PRO A 194 17.41 -8.39 -0.47
C PRO A 194 17.53 -8.27 -2.00
N TRP A 195 16.41 -8.37 -2.71
CA TRP A 195 16.36 -8.25 -4.18
C TRP A 195 16.01 -6.85 -4.69
N MET A 196 15.84 -5.88 -3.80
CA MET A 196 15.59 -4.48 -4.17
C MET A 196 16.75 -3.59 -3.75
N ARG A 197 17.30 -2.85 -4.69
CA ARG A 197 18.38 -1.88 -4.44
C ARG A 197 17.92 -0.48 -4.81
N VAL A 198 18.21 0.49 -3.94
CA VAL A 198 18.02 1.92 -4.22
C VAL A 198 19.39 2.55 -4.37
N THR A 199 19.55 3.33 -5.44
CA THR A 199 20.74 4.14 -5.69
C THR A 199 20.31 5.59 -5.84
N THR A 200 21.13 6.51 -5.33
CA THR A 200 20.94 7.94 -5.53
C THR A 200 21.92 8.45 -6.58
N ARG A 201 21.52 9.45 -7.34
CA ARG A 201 22.39 10.15 -8.28
C ARG A 201 22.21 11.66 -8.13
N SER A 202 23.19 12.44 -8.58
CA SER A 202 23.03 13.88 -8.68
C SER A 202 21.90 14.21 -9.68
N ALA A 203 21.10 15.22 -9.38
CA ALA A 203 20.12 15.74 -10.33
C ALA A 203 20.77 16.44 -11.54
N GLU A 204 22.00 16.95 -11.36
CA GLU A 204 22.77 17.66 -12.38
C GLU A 204 23.65 16.73 -13.22
N ASP A 205 23.91 15.50 -12.74
CA ASP A 205 24.69 14.48 -13.44
C ASP A 205 23.86 13.18 -13.53
N PRO A 206 23.11 13.00 -14.62
CA PRO A 206 22.20 11.85 -14.78
C PRO A 206 22.90 10.54 -15.18
N PHE A 207 24.25 10.51 -15.41
CA PHE A 207 25.01 9.34 -15.85
C PHE A 207 26.03 8.85 -14.82
#